data_93e4e54f621dbfa6a3cd3184f4d3cd08
#
_entry.id   93e4e54f621dbfa6a3cd3184f4d3cd08
#
_cell.length_a   1.000
_cell.length_b   1.000
_cell.length_c   1.000
_cell.angle_alpha   90.00
_cell.angle_beta   90.00
_cell.angle_gamma   90.00
#
_symmetry.space_group_name_H-M   'P 1'
#
loop_
_entity.id
_entity.type
_entity.pdbx_description
1 polymer ?
#
loop_
_entity_poly.entity_id
_entity_poly.type
_entity_poly.pdbx_seq_one_letter_code
_entity_poly.pdbx_strand_id
1 'polypeptide(L)'
;NDKTKYVNRLSRIEGQVRGIKKMVGEDRDCIDVLKQISATIGALRSLGTVILEEHMNGCVAGAIRNKDHDAELIRQAVEIKF
;
A
#
# COMPACT_ATOMS: atom_id res chain seq x y z
N ASN A 1 -11.21 11.98 -11.85
CA ASN A 1 -10.18 12.71 -11.13
C ASN A 1 -9.25 11.71 -10.43
N ASP A 2 -8.18 12.21 -9.85
CA ASP A 2 -7.16 11.36 -9.23
C ASP A 2 -7.72 10.52 -8.10
N LYS A 3 -8.59 11.11 -7.29
CA LYS A 3 -9.20 10.42 -6.16
C LYS A 3 -9.98 9.19 -6.62
N THR A 4 -10.78 9.34 -7.66
CA THR A 4 -11.56 8.23 -8.20
C THR A 4 -10.64 7.12 -8.73
N LYS A 5 -9.58 7.51 -9.42
CA LYS A 5 -8.59 6.58 -9.95
C LYS A 5 -7.94 5.76 -8.83
N TYR A 6 -7.55 6.43 -7.75
CA TYR A 6 -6.92 5.76 -6.62
C TYR A 6 -7.88 4.82 -5.91
N VAL A 7 -9.12 5.29 -5.70
CA VAL A 7 -10.14 4.47 -5.05
C VAL A 7 -10.42 3.21 -5.88
N ASN A 8 -10.50 3.36 -7.19
CA ASN A 8 -10.74 2.21 -8.08
C ASN A 8 -9.61 1.20 -8.01
N ARG A 9 -8.37 1.67 -7.97
CA ARG A 9 -7.21 0.78 -7.85
C ARG A 9 -7.20 0.08 -6.49
N LEU A 10 -7.55 0.81 -5.43
CA LEU A 10 -7.65 0.21 -4.10
C LEU A 10 -8.76 -0.83 -4.02
N SER A 11 -9.87 -0.62 -4.73
CA SER A 11 -10.94 -1.60 -4.79
C SER A 11 -10.47 -2.91 -5.43
N ARG A 12 -9.63 -2.82 -6.46
CA ARG A 12 -9.05 -4.01 -7.09
C ARG A 12 -8.12 -4.73 -6.11
N ILE A 13 -7.31 -3.97 -5.39
CA ILE A 13 -6.39 -4.54 -4.40
C ILE A 13 -7.17 -5.20 -3.28
N GLU A 14 -8.26 -4.58 -2.86
CA GLU A 14 -9.16 -5.15 -1.86
C GLU A 14 -9.70 -6.49 -2.33
N GLY A 15 -10.08 -6.58 -3.61
CA GLY A 15 -10.52 -7.84 -4.20
C GLY A 15 -9.41 -8.90 -4.21
N GLN A 16 -8.17 -8.48 -4.47
CA GLN A 16 -7.03 -9.40 -4.41
C GLN A 16 -6.83 -9.95 -3.01
N VAL A 17 -6.98 -9.10 -2.00
CA VAL A 17 -6.87 -9.53 -0.60
C VAL A 17 -7.96 -10.55 -0.25
N ARG A 18 -9.18 -10.29 -0.71
CA ARG A 18 -10.27 -11.25 -0.49
C ARG A 18 -9.98 -12.59 -1.16
N GLY A 19 -9.38 -12.55 -2.36
CA GLY A 19 -8.98 -13.76 -3.06
C GLY A 19 -7.94 -14.55 -2.28
N ILE A 20 -6.96 -13.85 -1.71
CA ILE A 20 -5.93 -14.49 -0.88
C ILE A 20 -6.57 -15.13 0.35
N LYS A 21 -7.48 -14.42 0.99
CA LYS A 21 -8.20 -14.93 2.16
C LYS A 21 -8.92 -16.22 1.83
N LYS A 22 -9.56 -16.27 0.67
CA LYS A 22 -10.25 -17.48 0.21
C LYS A 22 -9.28 -18.63 -0.03
N MET A 23 -8.15 -18.32 -0.69
CA MET A 23 -7.12 -19.33 -0.94
C MET A 23 -6.61 -19.96 0.35
N VAL A 24 -6.35 -19.12 1.35
CA VAL A 24 -5.89 -19.61 2.65
C VAL A 24 -6.96 -20.47 3.31
N GLY A 25 -8.20 -20.03 3.24
CA GLY A 25 -9.33 -20.78 3.81
C GLY A 25 -9.58 -22.11 3.15
N GLU A 26 -9.19 -22.26 1.89
CA GLU A 26 -9.35 -23.48 1.10
C GLU A 26 -8.10 -24.35 1.11
N ASP A 27 -7.13 -24.02 1.93
CA ASP A 27 -5.87 -24.75 2.03
C ASP A 27 -5.14 -24.87 0.69
N ARG A 28 -5.17 -23.79 -0.11
CA ARG A 28 -4.47 -23.76 -1.38
C ARG A 28 -2.96 -23.86 -1.13
N ASP A 29 -2.25 -24.27 -2.17
CA ASP A 29 -0.81 -24.43 -2.10
C ASP A 29 -0.13 -23.16 -1.60
N CYS A 30 0.78 -23.33 -0.65
CA CYS A 30 1.50 -22.24 -0.01
C CYS A 30 2.20 -21.34 -1.03
N ILE A 31 2.82 -21.93 -2.04
CA ILE A 31 3.54 -21.17 -3.07
C ILE A 31 2.57 -20.29 -3.87
N ASP A 32 1.38 -20.80 -4.20
CA ASP A 32 0.38 -20.02 -4.92
C ASP A 32 -0.10 -18.84 -4.07
N VAL A 33 -0.31 -19.08 -2.78
CA VAL A 33 -0.72 -18.00 -1.86
C VAL A 33 0.36 -16.93 -1.79
N LEU A 34 1.62 -17.34 -1.68
CA LEU A 34 2.74 -16.40 -1.60
C LEU A 34 2.89 -15.59 -2.89
N LYS A 35 2.64 -16.21 -4.04
CA LYS A 35 2.67 -15.50 -5.31
C LYS A 35 1.60 -14.41 -5.36
N GLN A 36 0.40 -14.70 -4.87
CA GLN A 36 -0.68 -13.74 -4.84
C GLN A 36 -0.38 -12.61 -3.86
N ILE A 37 0.20 -12.92 -2.72
CA ILE A 37 0.60 -11.91 -1.75
C ILE A 37 1.65 -10.98 -2.37
N SER A 38 2.65 -11.53 -3.05
CA SER A 38 3.67 -10.72 -3.71
C SER A 38 3.08 -9.79 -4.76
N ALA A 39 2.13 -10.30 -5.55
CA ALA A 39 1.45 -9.48 -6.56
C ALA A 39 0.67 -8.34 -5.92
N THR A 40 -0.01 -8.62 -4.80
CA THR A 40 -0.80 -7.60 -4.09
C THR A 40 0.11 -6.53 -3.48
N ILE A 41 1.24 -6.94 -2.92
CA ILE A 41 2.23 -6.01 -2.39
C ILE A 41 2.74 -5.10 -3.52
N GLY A 42 3.04 -5.68 -4.68
CA GLY A 42 3.48 -4.92 -5.85
C GLY A 42 2.44 -3.91 -6.30
N ALA A 43 1.17 -4.31 -6.29
CA ALA A 43 0.08 -3.41 -6.68
C ALA A 43 -0.05 -2.23 -5.72
N LEU A 44 0.06 -2.50 -4.41
CA LEU A 44 0.02 -1.42 -3.41
C LEU A 44 1.22 -0.49 -3.54
N ARG A 45 2.40 -1.05 -3.73
CA ARG A 45 3.62 -0.26 -3.90
C ARG A 45 3.53 0.63 -5.13
N SER A 46 3.02 0.07 -6.24
CA SER A 46 2.85 0.81 -7.47
C SER A 46 1.89 1.98 -7.29
N LEU A 47 0.77 1.73 -6.59
CA LEU A 47 -0.18 2.80 -6.30
C LEU A 47 0.44 3.88 -5.44
N GLY A 48 1.20 3.48 -4.41
CA GLY A 48 1.90 4.44 -3.56
C GLY A 48 2.86 5.31 -4.36
N THR A 49 3.58 4.70 -5.30
CA THR A 49 4.51 5.44 -6.16
C THR A 49 3.76 6.45 -7.04
N VAL A 50 2.63 6.03 -7.61
CA VAL A 50 1.82 6.93 -8.45
C VAL A 50 1.30 8.11 -7.64
N ILE A 51 0.79 7.85 -6.44
CA ILE A 51 0.28 8.92 -5.59
C ILE A 51 1.42 9.89 -5.24
N LEU A 52 2.58 9.35 -4.89
CA LEU A 52 3.73 10.19 -4.55
C LEU A 52 4.13 11.05 -5.74
N GLU A 53 4.23 10.48 -6.93
CA GLU A 53 4.62 11.21 -8.12
C GLU A 53 3.64 12.33 -8.47
N GLU A 54 2.34 12.03 -8.39
CA GLU A 54 1.31 12.99 -8.76
C GLU A 54 1.12 14.08 -7.73
N HIS A 55 1.48 13.82 -6.47
CA HIS A 55 1.31 14.77 -5.38
C HIS A 55 2.64 15.16 -4.74
N MET A 56 3.75 14.92 -5.46
CA MET A 56 5.08 15.14 -4.91
C MET A 56 5.27 16.53 -4.33
N ASN A 57 4.84 17.57 -5.06
CA ASN A 57 4.99 18.95 -4.58
C ASN A 57 4.24 19.15 -3.27
N GLY A 58 3.02 18.66 -3.19
CA GLY A 58 2.22 18.76 -1.98
C GLY A 58 2.81 17.97 -0.84
N CYS A 59 3.23 16.72 -1.12
CA CYS A 59 3.81 15.85 -0.11
C CYS A 59 5.12 16.41 0.42
N VAL A 60 5.99 16.89 -0.48
CA VAL A 60 7.28 17.46 -0.09
C VAL A 60 7.07 18.72 0.71
N ALA A 61 6.18 19.61 0.26
CA ALA A 61 5.88 20.83 1.00
C ALA A 61 5.31 20.51 2.38
N GLY A 62 4.44 19.52 2.46
CA GLY A 62 3.89 19.05 3.73
C GLY A 62 4.96 18.51 4.65
N ALA A 63 5.88 17.71 4.11
CA ALA A 63 6.98 17.15 4.88
C ALA A 63 7.88 18.25 5.43
N ILE A 64 8.17 19.27 4.61
CA ILE A 64 8.99 20.39 5.05
C ILE A 64 8.30 21.17 6.19
N ARG A 65 7.01 21.43 6.05
CA ARG A 65 6.26 22.17 7.06
C ARG A 65 6.05 21.39 8.34
N ASN A 66 5.91 20.09 8.23
CA ASN A 66 5.64 19.21 9.37
C ASN A 66 6.81 18.27 9.62
N LYS A 67 8.01 18.81 9.52
CA LYS A 67 9.23 18.03 9.63
C LYS A 67 9.27 17.15 10.88
N ASP A 68 8.94 17.73 12.02
CA ASP A 68 8.96 16.99 13.27
C ASP A 68 7.88 15.92 13.30
N HIS A 69 6.72 16.22 12.75
CA HIS A 69 5.62 15.28 12.68
C HIS A 69 5.97 14.10 11.76
N ASP A 70 6.55 14.39 10.61
CA ASP A 70 6.95 13.35 9.68
C ASP A 70 8.05 12.46 10.26
N ALA A 71 9.01 13.06 10.93
CA ALA A 71 10.07 12.31 11.60
C ALA A 71 9.47 11.37 12.66
N GLU A 72 8.48 11.85 13.39
CA GLU A 72 7.79 11.05 14.38
C GLU A 72 7.06 9.87 13.74
N LEU A 73 6.36 10.11 12.63
CA LEU A 73 5.66 9.05 11.92
C LEU A 73 6.62 7.99 11.39
N ILE A 74 7.73 8.41 10.84
CA ILE A 74 8.75 7.49 10.33
C ILE A 74 9.32 6.67 11.46
N ARG A 75 9.61 7.30 12.59
CA ARG A 75 10.14 6.61 13.75
C ARG A 75 9.15 5.57 14.27
N GLN A 76 7.87 5.92 14.35
CA GLN A 76 6.83 5.01 14.78
C GLN A 76 6.74 3.80 13.85
N ALA A 77 6.84 4.03 12.54
CA ALA A 77 6.81 2.95 11.57
C ALA A 77 7.99 2.01 11.74
N VAL A 78 9.16 2.55 12.04
CA VAL A 78 10.36 1.74 12.28
C VAL A 78 10.27 0.96 13.58
N GLU A 79 9.64 1.53 14.59
CA GLU A 79 9.48 0.90 15.89
C GLU A 79 8.43 -0.20 15.93
N ILE A 80 7.55 -0.23 14.94
CA ILE A 80 6.59 -1.33 14.83
C ILE A 80 7.35 -2.56 14.39
N LYS A 81 7.57 -3.46 15.32
CA LYS A 81 8.36 -4.66 15.05
C LYS A 81 7.47 -5.85 14.92
N PHE A 82 7.93 -6.79 14.15
CA PHE A 82 7.21 -8.01 13.86
C PHE A 82 7.48 -9.08 14.91
#